data_86891876c5ab8ad2850823baec0db0b3
#
_entry.id   86891876c5ab8ad2850823baec0db0b3
#
_cell.length_a   1.000
_cell.length_b   1.000
_cell.length_c   1.000
_cell.angle_alpha   90.00
_cell.angle_beta   90.00
_cell.angle_gamma   90.00
#
_symmetry.space_group_name_H-M   'P 1'
#
loop_
_entity.id
_entity.type
_entity.pdbx_description
1 polymer ?
#
loop_
_entity_poly.entity_id
_entity_poly.type
_entity_poly.pdbx_seq_one_letter_code
_entity_poly.pdbx_strand_id
1 'polypeptide(L)'
;PQGNATSNTGINKRTLKYTVKDLLTDEDKPAKECIVETNKGFDLIGSNLEVADTEINLFSMMDRDRILKEKLEVINFEYDYVIIDCPPTLSLMTLNALVSSNLALIPLEPHIFAIEGIESLIKTITKVKRINKDLKHKFFITKLDGRIGSFKEMEDNLRNVLKENVFNTQIRIDNKIRTAQNNSQTIYEIKGSKAAEDYMNLVGEINGTFNI
;
A
#
# COMPACT_ATOMS: atom_id res chain seq x y z
N PRO A 1 2.10 -1.47 -10.75
CA PRO A 1 2.37 -1.81 -12.17
C PRO A 1 3.60 -1.09 -12.74
N GLN A 2 3.94 0.11 -12.24
CA GLN A 2 5.10 0.86 -12.75
C GLN A 2 6.43 0.43 -12.13
N GLY A 3 6.43 -0.37 -11.07
CA GLY A 3 7.62 -0.81 -10.34
C GLY A 3 8.37 0.32 -9.64
N ASN A 4 7.66 1.36 -9.19
CA ASN A 4 8.28 2.50 -8.51
C ASN A 4 8.84 2.10 -7.15
N ALA A 5 8.11 1.31 -6.38
CA ALA A 5 8.60 0.75 -5.11
C ALA A 5 9.90 -0.03 -5.34
N THR A 6 9.96 -0.91 -6.35
CA THR A 6 11.17 -1.66 -6.73
C THR A 6 12.34 -0.73 -7.02
N SER A 7 12.14 0.30 -7.85
CA SER A 7 13.21 1.25 -8.18
C SER A 7 13.70 2.04 -6.96
N ASN A 8 12.78 2.42 -6.05
CA ASN A 8 13.11 3.18 -4.84
C ASN A 8 13.96 2.37 -3.84
N THR A 9 13.94 1.04 -3.91
CA THR A 9 14.84 0.19 -3.10
C THR A 9 16.25 0.08 -3.67
N GLY A 10 16.50 0.66 -4.85
CA GLY A 10 17.76 0.54 -5.58
C GLY A 10 17.86 -0.72 -6.44
N ILE A 11 16.83 -1.55 -6.47
CA ILE A 11 16.79 -2.76 -7.30
C ILE A 11 16.47 -2.38 -8.74
N ASN A 12 17.27 -2.91 -9.68
CA ASN A 12 16.99 -2.74 -11.10
C ASN A 12 15.83 -3.66 -11.53
N LYS A 13 14.66 -3.08 -11.72
CA LYS A 13 13.44 -3.83 -12.11
C LYS A 13 13.52 -4.59 -13.44
N ARG A 14 14.54 -4.29 -14.30
CA ARG A 14 14.76 -5.00 -15.57
C ARG A 14 15.53 -6.31 -15.40
N THR A 15 16.19 -6.50 -14.26
CA THR A 15 17.02 -7.69 -13.98
C THR A 15 16.36 -8.63 -12.98
N LEU A 16 15.13 -8.35 -12.56
CA LEU A 16 14.37 -9.28 -11.73
C LEU A 16 14.14 -10.59 -12.48
N LYS A 17 14.45 -11.69 -11.83
CA LYS A 17 14.19 -13.03 -12.36
C LYS A 17 12.71 -13.34 -12.37
N TYR A 18 12.03 -12.99 -11.26
CA TYR A 18 10.59 -13.14 -11.08
C TYR A 18 10.01 -11.87 -10.48
N THR A 19 8.73 -11.61 -10.75
CA THR A 19 8.01 -10.42 -10.34
C THR A 19 6.65 -10.77 -9.74
N VAL A 20 5.89 -9.77 -9.31
CA VAL A 20 4.49 -9.94 -8.90
C VAL A 20 3.65 -10.59 -10.03
N LYS A 21 3.99 -10.38 -11.32
CA LYS A 21 3.33 -11.05 -12.43
C LYS A 21 3.48 -12.56 -12.32
N ASP A 22 4.72 -13.04 -12.20
CA ASP A 22 5.03 -14.47 -12.10
C ASP A 22 4.35 -15.09 -10.87
N LEU A 23 4.38 -14.38 -9.72
CA LEU A 23 3.70 -14.80 -8.51
C LEU A 23 2.20 -15.05 -8.72
N LEU A 24 1.53 -14.16 -9.48
CA LEU A 24 0.08 -14.17 -9.63
C LEU A 24 -0.40 -15.03 -10.81
N THR A 25 0.42 -15.26 -11.85
CA THR A 25 -0.03 -15.92 -13.08
C THR A 25 0.57 -17.32 -13.28
N ASP A 26 1.59 -17.69 -12.55
CA ASP A 26 2.17 -19.03 -12.56
C ASP A 26 1.71 -19.78 -11.30
N GLU A 27 0.81 -20.75 -11.50
CA GLU A 27 0.21 -21.52 -10.39
C GLU A 27 1.28 -22.27 -9.58
N ASP A 28 2.30 -22.76 -10.23
CA ASP A 28 3.39 -23.54 -9.61
C ASP A 28 4.50 -22.67 -9.00
N LYS A 29 4.47 -21.35 -9.21
CA LYS A 29 5.51 -20.44 -8.71
C LYS A 29 5.41 -20.23 -7.20
N PRO A 30 6.38 -20.70 -6.40
CA PRO A 30 6.40 -20.43 -4.97
C PRO A 30 6.70 -18.94 -4.71
N ALA A 31 6.02 -18.35 -3.72
CA ALA A 31 6.27 -16.96 -3.32
C ALA A 31 7.73 -16.69 -2.93
N LYS A 32 8.38 -17.65 -2.28
CA LYS A 32 9.81 -17.58 -1.89
C LYS A 32 10.77 -17.35 -3.05
N GLU A 33 10.48 -17.88 -4.22
CA GLU A 33 11.33 -17.67 -5.40
C GLU A 33 11.21 -16.26 -5.98
N CYS A 34 10.12 -15.54 -5.68
CA CYS A 34 9.88 -14.18 -6.12
C CYS A 34 10.49 -13.14 -5.17
N ILE A 35 10.98 -13.57 -3.99
CA ILE A 35 11.53 -12.68 -2.97
C ILE A 35 12.97 -12.30 -3.35
N VAL A 36 13.25 -11.01 -3.21
CA VAL A 36 14.59 -10.43 -3.36
C VAL A 36 14.93 -9.71 -2.06
N GLU A 37 16.05 -10.08 -1.44
CA GLU A 37 16.58 -9.38 -0.29
C GLU A 37 17.02 -7.96 -0.69
N THR A 38 16.63 -6.97 0.12
CA THR A 38 17.09 -5.61 -0.06
C THR A 38 18.18 -5.25 0.96
N ASN A 39 18.98 -4.23 0.67
CA ASN A 39 19.92 -3.68 1.65
C ASN A 39 19.26 -2.67 2.60
N LYS A 40 17.93 -2.67 2.70
CA LYS A 40 17.12 -1.70 3.48
C LYS A 40 16.49 -2.31 4.74
N GLY A 41 16.80 -3.58 5.05
CA GLY A 41 16.26 -4.27 6.21
C GLY A 41 14.86 -4.87 6.02
N PHE A 42 14.44 -5.03 4.77
CA PHE A 42 13.21 -5.75 4.40
C PHE A 42 13.40 -6.47 3.06
N ASP A 43 12.57 -7.45 2.80
CA ASP A 43 12.52 -8.19 1.55
C ASP A 43 11.47 -7.60 0.60
N LEU A 44 11.63 -7.87 -0.70
CA LEU A 44 10.75 -7.33 -1.72
C LEU A 44 10.34 -8.42 -2.72
N ILE A 45 9.06 -8.50 -3.02
CA ILE A 45 8.57 -9.09 -4.28
C ILE A 45 8.39 -7.92 -5.24
N GLY A 46 9.29 -7.84 -6.21
CA GLY A 46 9.39 -6.68 -7.09
C GLY A 46 8.36 -6.68 -8.22
N SER A 47 8.22 -5.52 -8.85
CA SER A 47 7.33 -5.30 -9.98
C SER A 47 8.05 -4.57 -11.12
N ASN A 48 7.59 -4.78 -12.34
CA ASN A 48 8.02 -4.08 -13.54
C ASN A 48 6.81 -3.74 -14.44
N LEU A 49 7.04 -3.23 -15.64
CA LEU A 49 5.95 -2.84 -16.56
C LEU A 49 5.13 -4.01 -17.08
N GLU A 50 5.66 -5.24 -17.06
CA GLU A 50 4.92 -6.43 -17.52
C GLU A 50 3.74 -6.77 -16.62
N VAL A 51 3.72 -6.26 -15.39
CA VAL A 51 2.60 -6.45 -14.45
C VAL A 51 1.30 -5.81 -14.98
N ALA A 52 1.37 -4.86 -15.93
CA ALA A 52 0.18 -4.27 -16.53
C ALA A 52 -0.70 -5.32 -17.24
N ASP A 53 -0.12 -6.35 -17.82
CA ASP A 53 -0.85 -7.41 -18.53
C ASP A 53 -1.35 -8.52 -17.60
N THR A 54 -0.91 -8.51 -16.34
CA THR A 54 -1.27 -9.55 -15.34
C THR A 54 -2.78 -9.63 -15.13
N GLU A 55 -3.47 -8.49 -15.17
CA GLU A 55 -4.92 -8.44 -14.95
C GLU A 55 -5.69 -9.23 -16.01
N ILE A 56 -5.25 -9.19 -17.27
CA ILE A 56 -5.87 -9.95 -18.37
C ILE A 56 -5.73 -11.45 -18.10
N ASN A 57 -4.55 -11.89 -17.68
CA ASN A 57 -4.30 -13.30 -17.38
C ASN A 57 -5.12 -13.78 -16.19
N LEU A 58 -5.23 -12.97 -15.13
CA LEU A 58 -6.03 -13.28 -13.95
C LEU A 58 -7.53 -13.48 -14.27
N PHE A 59 -8.07 -12.79 -15.26
CA PHE A 59 -9.49 -12.93 -15.62
C PHE A 59 -9.89 -14.34 -16.01
N SER A 60 -8.99 -15.12 -16.59
CA SER A 60 -9.23 -16.51 -17.01
C SER A 60 -8.97 -17.55 -15.93
N MET A 61 -8.38 -17.16 -14.79
CA MET A 61 -8.02 -18.08 -13.70
C MET A 61 -9.22 -18.34 -12.76
N MET A 62 -9.26 -19.56 -12.21
CA MET A 62 -10.19 -19.92 -11.14
C MET A 62 -9.78 -19.22 -9.85
N ASP A 63 -10.74 -18.91 -8.98
CA ASP A 63 -10.50 -18.23 -7.68
C ASP A 63 -9.59 -16.99 -7.75
N ARG A 64 -9.64 -16.31 -8.90
CA ARG A 64 -8.79 -15.19 -9.31
C ARG A 64 -8.70 -14.03 -8.32
N ASP A 65 -9.60 -13.94 -7.36
CA ASP A 65 -9.63 -12.93 -6.30
C ASP A 65 -8.86 -13.35 -5.04
N ARG A 66 -8.41 -14.62 -4.95
CA ARG A 66 -7.72 -15.20 -3.78
C ARG A 66 -6.29 -15.64 -4.05
N ILE A 67 -5.83 -15.58 -5.28
CA ILE A 67 -4.50 -16.09 -5.67
C ILE A 67 -3.39 -15.50 -4.80
N LEU A 68 -3.38 -14.18 -4.60
CA LEU A 68 -2.36 -13.55 -3.77
C LEU A 68 -2.43 -14.04 -2.31
N LYS A 69 -3.62 -14.24 -1.77
CA LYS A 69 -3.80 -14.75 -0.41
C LYS A 69 -3.15 -16.12 -0.26
N GLU A 70 -3.46 -17.05 -1.15
CA GLU A 70 -2.93 -18.41 -1.12
C GLU A 70 -1.40 -18.44 -1.26
N LYS A 71 -0.85 -17.61 -2.17
CA LYS A 71 0.59 -17.46 -2.35
C LYS A 71 1.31 -16.91 -1.11
N LEU A 72 0.69 -15.94 -0.41
CA LEU A 72 1.29 -15.33 0.78
C LEU A 72 1.14 -16.17 2.04
N GLU A 73 0.11 -17.02 2.16
CA GLU A 73 -0.11 -17.87 3.34
C GLU A 73 1.11 -18.78 3.64
N VAL A 74 1.86 -19.17 2.62
CA VAL A 74 3.04 -20.05 2.75
C VAL A 74 4.23 -19.35 3.42
N ILE A 75 4.32 -18.00 3.31
CA ILE A 75 5.44 -17.21 3.82
C ILE A 75 5.05 -16.25 4.95
N ASN A 76 3.77 -16.18 5.28
CA ASN A 76 3.22 -15.17 6.19
C ASN A 76 3.83 -15.22 7.61
N PHE A 77 4.22 -16.39 8.08
CA PHE A 77 4.84 -16.58 9.40
C PHE A 77 6.32 -16.20 9.46
N GLU A 78 6.92 -15.87 8.31
CA GLU A 78 8.33 -15.45 8.23
C GLU A 78 8.50 -13.92 8.39
N TYR A 79 7.39 -13.16 8.37
CA TYR A 79 7.39 -11.70 8.39
C TYR A 79 6.44 -11.13 9.44
N ASP A 80 6.87 -10.11 10.15
CA ASP A 80 6.01 -9.34 11.07
C ASP A 80 4.96 -8.52 10.30
N TYR A 81 5.33 -8.01 9.13
CA TYR A 81 4.48 -7.20 8.26
C TYR A 81 4.67 -7.57 6.79
N VAL A 82 3.56 -7.62 6.06
CA VAL A 82 3.54 -7.68 4.60
C VAL A 82 2.82 -6.43 4.08
N ILE A 83 3.54 -5.57 3.38
CA ILE A 83 2.99 -4.32 2.82
C ILE A 83 2.78 -4.49 1.32
N ILE A 84 1.55 -4.32 0.86
CA ILE A 84 1.18 -4.46 -0.55
C ILE A 84 0.91 -3.07 -1.13
N ASP A 85 1.80 -2.61 -2.01
CA ASP A 85 1.63 -1.35 -2.76
C ASP A 85 0.70 -1.57 -3.95
N CYS A 86 -0.46 -0.96 -3.92
CA CYS A 86 -1.54 -1.17 -4.87
C CYS A 86 -1.59 -0.09 -5.97
N PRO A 87 -2.05 -0.43 -7.19
CA PRO A 87 -2.38 0.59 -8.18
C PRO A 87 -3.56 1.45 -7.70
N PRO A 88 -3.69 2.71 -8.20
CA PRO A 88 -4.76 3.63 -7.77
C PRO A 88 -6.13 3.30 -8.36
N THR A 89 -6.30 2.11 -8.92
CA THR A 89 -7.53 1.64 -9.56
C THR A 89 -8.15 0.50 -8.76
N LEU A 90 -9.48 0.40 -8.80
CA LEU A 90 -10.23 -0.72 -8.19
C LEU A 90 -10.26 -1.91 -9.16
N SER A 91 -9.08 -2.44 -9.47
CA SER A 91 -8.85 -3.54 -10.39
C SER A 91 -8.84 -4.90 -9.68
N LEU A 92 -8.74 -5.99 -10.45
CA LEU A 92 -8.61 -7.35 -9.91
C LEU A 92 -7.32 -7.50 -9.07
N MET A 93 -6.26 -6.77 -9.39
CA MET A 93 -5.04 -6.75 -8.57
C MET A 93 -5.29 -6.10 -7.19
N THR A 94 -6.01 -4.97 -7.17
CA THR A 94 -6.40 -4.33 -5.90
C THR A 94 -7.35 -5.23 -5.11
N LEU A 95 -8.24 -5.95 -5.78
CA LEU A 95 -9.11 -6.93 -5.13
C LEU A 95 -8.31 -8.05 -4.47
N ASN A 96 -7.32 -8.62 -5.15
CA ASN A 96 -6.40 -9.61 -4.57
C ASN A 96 -5.68 -9.07 -3.33
N ALA A 97 -5.18 -7.83 -3.39
CA ALA A 97 -4.52 -7.20 -2.26
C ALA A 97 -5.48 -7.06 -1.06
N LEU A 98 -6.71 -6.61 -1.26
CA LEU A 98 -7.70 -6.46 -0.20
C LEU A 98 -8.15 -7.81 0.39
N VAL A 99 -8.27 -8.84 -0.45
CA VAL A 99 -8.66 -10.19 0.01
C VAL A 99 -7.55 -10.82 0.86
N SER A 100 -6.28 -10.51 0.58
CA SER A 100 -5.12 -11.02 1.34
C SER A 100 -4.73 -10.17 2.56
N SER A 101 -5.33 -9.00 2.75
CA SER A 101 -4.89 -8.05 3.79
C SER A 101 -5.70 -8.11 5.07
N ASN A 102 -5.07 -7.77 6.20
CA ASN A 102 -5.74 -7.52 7.47
C ASN A 102 -6.19 -6.06 7.61
N LEU A 103 -5.45 -5.12 6.97
CA LEU A 103 -5.74 -3.70 6.99
C LEU A 103 -5.60 -3.09 5.59
N ALA A 104 -6.63 -2.42 5.12
CA ALA A 104 -6.54 -1.46 4.02
C ALA A 104 -6.17 -0.10 4.59
N LEU A 105 -4.94 0.36 4.30
CA LEU A 105 -4.44 1.67 4.70
C LEU A 105 -4.60 2.66 3.54
N ILE A 106 -5.42 3.69 3.72
CA ILE A 106 -5.91 4.53 2.63
C ILE A 106 -5.41 5.97 2.80
N PRO A 107 -4.44 6.42 1.99
CA PRO A 107 -4.00 7.81 2.00
C PRO A 107 -5.05 8.73 1.40
N LEU A 108 -5.33 9.85 2.07
CA LEU A 108 -6.22 10.90 1.61
C LEU A 108 -5.49 12.23 1.51
N GLU A 109 -5.54 12.84 0.35
CA GLU A 109 -5.17 14.23 0.18
C GLU A 109 -6.39 15.11 0.48
N PRO A 110 -6.28 16.17 1.30
CA PRO A 110 -7.41 17.03 1.61
C PRO A 110 -7.73 17.93 0.40
N HIS A 111 -8.65 17.47 -0.43
CA HIS A 111 -9.19 18.25 -1.55
C HIS A 111 -10.70 17.97 -1.74
N ILE A 112 -11.36 18.85 -2.48
CA ILE A 112 -12.82 18.92 -2.57
C ILE A 112 -13.48 17.63 -3.12
N PHE A 113 -12.77 16.90 -3.96
CA PHE A 113 -13.27 15.63 -4.58
C PHE A 113 -12.91 14.38 -3.79
N ALA A 114 -12.25 14.50 -2.63
CA ALA A 114 -11.82 13.34 -1.85
C ALA A 114 -13.02 12.49 -1.40
N ILE A 115 -14.15 13.12 -1.06
CA ILE A 115 -15.34 12.43 -0.51
C ILE A 115 -15.96 11.47 -1.54
N GLU A 116 -16.07 11.85 -2.80
CA GLU A 116 -16.66 11.00 -3.85
C GLU A 116 -15.85 9.71 -4.06
N GLY A 117 -14.51 9.83 -4.07
CA GLY A 117 -13.63 8.68 -4.17
C GLY A 117 -13.74 7.73 -2.98
N ILE A 118 -13.92 8.26 -1.77
CA ILE A 118 -14.10 7.50 -0.53
C ILE A 118 -15.35 6.60 -0.59
N GLU A 119 -16.48 7.12 -1.05
CA GLU A 119 -17.73 6.34 -1.13
C GLU A 119 -17.58 5.10 -2.01
N SER A 120 -16.97 5.25 -3.20
CA SER A 120 -16.73 4.15 -4.12
C SER A 120 -15.81 3.09 -3.51
N LEU A 121 -14.74 3.52 -2.84
CA LEU A 121 -13.80 2.64 -2.17
C LEU A 121 -14.46 1.89 -1.00
N ILE A 122 -15.25 2.56 -0.16
CA ILE A 122 -15.97 1.91 0.95
C ILE A 122 -16.96 0.87 0.43
N LYS A 123 -17.67 1.15 -0.67
CA LYS A 123 -18.55 0.15 -1.31
C LYS A 123 -17.76 -1.09 -1.75
N THR A 124 -16.57 -0.91 -2.29
CA THR A 124 -15.69 -2.03 -2.69
C THR A 124 -15.20 -2.80 -1.47
N ILE A 125 -14.70 -2.15 -0.44
CA ILE A 125 -14.27 -2.78 0.82
C ILE A 125 -15.42 -3.57 1.44
N THR A 126 -16.63 -3.03 1.44
CA THR A 126 -17.84 -3.72 1.94
C THR A 126 -18.14 -5.01 1.17
N LYS A 127 -17.91 -5.02 -0.15
CA LYS A 127 -18.03 -6.24 -0.96
C LYS A 127 -16.93 -7.24 -0.62
N VAL A 128 -15.69 -6.78 -0.48
CA VAL A 128 -14.54 -7.62 -0.12
C VAL A 128 -14.73 -8.27 1.25
N LYS A 129 -15.35 -7.59 2.20
CA LYS A 129 -15.65 -8.15 3.54
C LYS A 129 -16.59 -9.37 3.52
N ARG A 130 -17.25 -9.66 2.41
CA ARG A 130 -17.99 -10.93 2.23
C ARG A 130 -17.05 -12.11 2.06
N ILE A 131 -15.84 -11.88 1.54
CA ILE A 131 -14.79 -12.88 1.28
C ILE A 131 -13.77 -12.87 2.43
N ASN A 132 -13.28 -11.67 2.80
CA ASN A 132 -12.34 -11.43 3.89
C ASN A 132 -13.04 -10.66 5.02
N LYS A 133 -13.64 -11.38 5.98
CA LYS A 133 -14.44 -10.78 7.07
C LYS A 133 -13.60 -9.96 8.05
N ASP A 134 -12.32 -10.27 8.17
CA ASP A 134 -11.41 -9.66 9.14
C ASP A 134 -10.73 -8.39 8.62
N LEU A 135 -10.97 -8.05 7.34
CA LEU A 135 -10.40 -6.85 6.73
C LEU A 135 -10.85 -5.59 7.48
N LYS A 136 -9.91 -4.93 8.13
CA LYS A 136 -10.08 -3.57 8.66
C LYS A 136 -9.76 -2.55 7.58
N HIS A 137 -10.21 -1.31 7.75
CA HIS A 137 -9.77 -0.19 6.90
C HIS A 137 -9.59 1.04 7.75
N LYS A 138 -8.56 1.81 7.44
CA LYS A 138 -8.24 3.07 8.09
C LYS A 138 -7.73 4.07 7.05
N PHE A 139 -8.10 5.30 7.23
CA PHE A 139 -7.64 6.42 6.44
C PHE A 139 -6.54 7.17 7.18
N PHE A 140 -5.66 7.83 6.46
CA PHE A 140 -4.76 8.82 7.02
C PHE A 140 -4.61 10.00 6.05
N ILE A 141 -4.45 11.19 6.61
CA ILE A 141 -4.32 12.40 5.81
C ILE A 141 -2.86 12.57 5.40
N THR A 142 -2.62 12.81 4.14
CA THR A 142 -1.27 12.99 3.58
C THR A 142 -1.18 14.25 2.74
N LYS A 143 0.07 14.67 2.44
CA LYS A 143 0.38 15.88 1.67
C LYS A 143 -0.25 17.15 2.27
N LEU A 144 -0.29 17.23 3.59
CA LEU A 144 -0.81 18.40 4.28
C LEU A 144 0.16 19.57 4.13
N ASP A 145 -0.28 20.66 3.52
CA ASP A 145 0.42 21.95 3.52
C ASP A 145 -0.19 22.88 4.59
N GLY A 146 0.46 22.93 5.76
CA GLY A 146 0.00 23.75 6.89
C GLY A 146 -0.03 25.27 6.65
N ARG A 147 0.44 25.75 5.48
CA ARG A 147 0.40 27.18 5.10
C ARG A 147 -0.92 27.57 4.46
N ILE A 148 -1.74 26.62 4.05
CA ILE A 148 -2.98 26.83 3.33
C ILE A 148 -4.16 26.68 4.29
N GLY A 149 -4.79 27.79 4.68
CA GLY A 149 -5.89 27.79 5.67
C GLY A 149 -7.09 26.93 5.31
N SER A 150 -7.42 26.80 4.02
CA SER A 150 -8.51 25.93 3.54
C SER A 150 -8.29 24.43 3.79
N PHE A 151 -7.04 23.98 3.95
CA PHE A 151 -6.76 22.58 4.27
C PHE A 151 -7.29 22.16 5.64
N LYS A 152 -7.27 23.07 6.61
CA LYS A 152 -7.79 22.76 7.94
C LYS A 152 -9.30 22.48 7.92
N GLU A 153 -10.06 23.31 7.20
CA GLU A 153 -11.49 23.10 7.05
C GLU A 153 -11.81 21.78 6.33
N MET A 154 -11.04 21.47 5.26
CA MET A 154 -11.18 20.20 4.55
C MET A 154 -10.82 18.99 5.43
N GLU A 155 -9.77 19.13 6.23
CA GLU A 155 -9.38 18.09 7.19
C GLU A 155 -10.48 17.85 8.22
N ASP A 156 -11.02 18.92 8.82
CA ASP A 156 -12.11 18.83 9.81
C ASP A 156 -13.34 18.15 9.19
N ASN A 157 -13.68 18.47 7.95
CA ASN A 157 -14.76 17.81 7.22
C ASN A 157 -14.50 16.32 7.01
N LEU A 158 -13.29 15.95 6.58
CA LEU A 158 -12.91 14.53 6.41
C LEU A 158 -12.97 13.76 7.73
N ARG A 159 -12.47 14.34 8.82
CA ARG A 159 -12.54 13.73 10.16
C ARG A 159 -13.98 13.57 10.65
N ASN A 160 -14.85 14.54 10.41
CA ASN A 160 -16.26 14.45 10.75
C ASN A 160 -17.00 13.35 10.00
N VAL A 161 -16.66 13.12 8.73
CA VAL A 161 -17.25 12.06 7.90
C VAL A 161 -16.70 10.69 8.27
N LEU A 162 -15.38 10.57 8.45
CA LEU A 162 -14.69 9.29 8.65
C LEU A 162 -14.65 8.83 10.11
N LYS A 163 -14.80 9.76 11.06
CA LYS A 163 -14.81 9.50 12.50
C LYS A 163 -13.61 8.64 12.95
N GLU A 164 -13.90 7.52 13.62
CA GLU A 164 -12.89 6.58 14.12
C GLU A 164 -12.09 5.85 13.01
N ASN A 165 -12.52 5.93 11.76
CA ASN A 165 -11.81 5.31 10.64
C ASN A 165 -10.64 6.14 10.08
N VAL A 166 -10.35 7.32 10.63
CA VAL A 166 -9.18 8.10 10.26
C VAL A 166 -8.19 8.16 11.41
N PHE A 167 -6.90 7.90 11.10
CA PHE A 167 -5.81 8.05 12.07
C PHE A 167 -5.61 9.51 12.46
N ASN A 168 -5.13 9.75 13.69
CA ASN A 168 -4.81 11.10 14.15
C ASN A 168 -3.59 11.67 13.44
N THR A 169 -2.61 10.80 13.16
CA THR A 169 -1.39 11.18 12.46
C THR A 169 -1.68 11.66 11.05
N GLN A 170 -0.97 12.71 10.67
CA GLN A 170 -1.01 13.32 9.33
C GLN A 170 0.40 13.32 8.75
N ILE A 171 0.53 13.12 7.46
CA ILE A 171 1.81 13.19 6.77
C ILE A 171 1.92 14.56 6.11
N ARG A 172 2.82 15.39 6.62
CA ARG A 172 3.08 16.74 6.10
C ARG A 172 3.82 16.68 4.75
N ILE A 173 3.66 17.69 3.93
CA ILE A 173 4.51 17.87 2.75
C ILE A 173 5.96 18.06 3.22
N ASP A 174 6.85 17.21 2.69
CA ASP A 174 8.29 17.30 2.92
C ASP A 174 9.04 17.01 1.61
N ASN A 175 9.76 18.01 1.11
CA ASN A 175 10.57 17.87 -0.11
C ASN A 175 11.68 16.82 0.02
N LYS A 176 12.04 16.44 1.25
CA LYS A 176 13.02 15.39 1.53
C LYS A 176 12.56 14.01 1.07
N ILE A 177 11.24 13.77 0.96
CA ILE A 177 10.70 12.56 0.34
C ILE A 177 11.22 12.42 -1.10
N ARG A 178 11.14 13.51 -1.89
CA ARG A 178 11.65 13.50 -3.27
C ARG A 178 13.17 13.29 -3.32
N THR A 179 13.91 13.89 -2.39
CA THR A 179 15.36 13.68 -2.27
C THR A 179 15.68 12.23 -1.97
N ALA A 180 14.98 11.60 -1.03
CA ALA A 180 15.15 10.18 -0.71
C ALA A 180 14.87 9.29 -1.93
N GLN A 181 13.76 9.53 -2.61
CA GLN A 181 13.40 8.78 -3.83
C GLN A 181 14.47 8.88 -4.93
N ASN A 182 14.96 10.08 -5.21
CA ASN A 182 15.99 10.31 -6.23
C ASN A 182 17.31 9.59 -5.92
N ASN A 183 17.60 9.36 -4.64
CA ASN A 183 18.81 8.72 -4.17
C ASN A 183 18.61 7.22 -3.85
N SER A 184 17.43 6.65 -4.12
CA SER A 184 17.06 5.29 -3.70
C SER A 184 17.31 5.05 -2.20
N GLN A 185 17.01 6.07 -1.39
CA GLN A 185 17.12 6.06 0.07
C GLN A 185 15.74 6.00 0.71
N THR A 186 15.68 5.50 1.93
CA THR A 186 14.49 5.64 2.77
C THR A 186 14.43 7.06 3.34
N ILE A 187 13.23 7.53 3.70
CA ILE A 187 13.07 8.86 4.32
C ILE A 187 13.80 8.95 5.69
N TYR A 188 14.02 7.82 6.35
CA TYR A 188 14.72 7.74 7.63
C TYR A 188 16.24 7.98 7.51
N GLU A 189 16.81 7.77 6.32
CA GLU A 189 18.23 8.07 6.04
C GLU A 189 18.45 9.58 5.84
N ILE A 190 17.38 10.38 5.71
CA ILE A 190 17.47 11.83 5.48
C ILE A 190 17.29 12.59 6.81
N LYS A 191 18.37 13.19 7.29
CA LYS A 191 18.36 13.94 8.57
C LYS A 191 17.33 15.08 8.59
N GLY A 192 16.58 15.17 9.70
CA GLY A 192 15.63 16.25 9.98
C GLY A 192 14.42 16.24 9.08
N SER A 193 14.01 15.07 8.55
CA SER A 193 12.77 14.93 7.83
C SER A 193 11.59 14.94 8.79
N LYS A 194 10.62 15.84 8.54
CA LYS A 194 9.34 15.86 9.26
C LYS A 194 8.47 14.66 8.86
N ALA A 195 8.55 14.26 7.60
CA ALA A 195 7.81 13.10 7.13
C ALA A 195 8.29 11.80 7.80
N ALA A 196 9.58 11.67 8.13
CA ALA A 196 10.07 10.52 8.87
C ALA A 196 9.41 10.40 10.26
N GLU A 197 9.27 11.52 10.97
CA GLU A 197 8.57 11.57 12.26
C GLU A 197 7.08 11.21 12.09
N ASP A 198 6.43 11.78 11.07
CA ASP A 198 5.01 11.55 10.81
C ASP A 198 4.75 10.07 10.49
N TYR A 199 5.59 9.44 9.65
CA TYR A 199 5.46 8.01 9.35
C TYR A 199 5.72 7.13 10.58
N MET A 200 6.65 7.48 11.47
CA MET A 200 6.86 6.74 12.72
C MET A 200 5.64 6.82 13.65
N ASN A 201 5.01 7.99 13.75
CA ASN A 201 3.77 8.15 14.51
C ASN A 201 2.64 7.33 13.90
N LEU A 202 2.52 7.30 12.56
CA LEU A 202 1.53 6.47 11.85
C LEU A 202 1.73 4.98 12.14
N VAL A 203 2.98 4.51 12.15
CA VAL A 203 3.31 3.11 12.53
C VAL A 203 2.84 2.82 13.95
N GLY A 204 3.04 3.75 14.89
CA GLY A 204 2.53 3.61 16.27
C GLY A 204 1.01 3.42 16.33
N GLU A 205 0.25 4.19 15.55
CA GLU A 205 -1.22 4.04 15.49
C GLU A 205 -1.64 2.73 14.80
N ILE A 206 -0.90 2.29 13.77
CA ILE A 206 -1.15 1.01 13.11
C ILE A 206 -0.94 -0.14 14.10
N ASN A 207 0.17 -0.15 14.84
CA ASN A 207 0.47 -1.16 15.83
C ASN A 207 -0.61 -1.21 16.92
N GLY A 208 -1.06 -0.05 17.41
CA GLY A 208 -2.17 0.04 18.37
C GLY A 208 -3.49 -0.53 17.82
N THR A 209 -3.71 -0.52 16.50
CA THR A 209 -4.91 -1.10 15.87
C THR A 209 -4.94 -2.63 15.97
N PHE A 210 -3.79 -3.28 16.05
CA PHE A 210 -3.62 -4.73 16.14
C PHE A 210 -3.13 -5.21 17.51
N ASN A 211 -2.86 -4.30 18.46
CA ASN A 211 -2.25 -4.61 19.77
C ASN A 211 -0.90 -5.34 19.64
N ILE A 212 -0.07 -4.88 18.69
CA ILE A 212 1.29 -5.39 18.43
C ILE A 212 2.31 -4.50 19.16
#